data_b1c3c4c26a05215eecd8d23f00c48b6f
#
_entry.id   b1c3c4c26a05215eecd8d23f00c48b6f
#
_cell.length_a   1.000
_cell.length_b   1.000
_cell.length_c   1.000
_cell.angle_alpha   90.00
_cell.angle_beta   90.00
_cell.angle_gamma   90.00
#
_symmetry.space_group_name_H-M   'P 1'
#
loop_
_entity.id
_entity.type
_entity.pdbx_description
1 polymer ?
#
loop_
_entity_poly.entity_id
_entity_poly.type
_entity_poly.pdbx_seq_one_letter_code
_entity_poly.pdbx_strand_id
1 'polypeptide(L)'
;GGYIVDRDVTMLWSNGSNPGRAWSTEILKRWTPENRYTDVPALKTVSNNWNSNSTRNLFNNSYLRMKNITLSYNFPQPLIKKISLNSLQLFVQADNLLTFSKNQGLDPEQGITGLTYYRYPAMRSISGGLNVSF
;
A
#
# COMPACT_ATOMS: atom_id res chain seq x y z
N GLY A 1 -5.10 -14.74 -2.94
CA GLY A 1 -3.85 -14.64 -2.18
C GLY A 1 -2.73 -15.40 -2.85
N GLY A 2 -1.51 -15.08 -2.52
CA GLY A 2 -0.31 -15.67 -3.07
C GLY A 2 0.92 -15.15 -2.35
N TYR A 3 2.08 -15.31 -2.98
CA TYR A 3 3.34 -14.76 -2.50
C TYR A 3 3.89 -13.76 -3.49
N ILE A 4 4.53 -12.72 -2.98
CA ILE A 4 5.25 -11.73 -3.78
C ILE A 4 6.71 -11.68 -3.36
N VAL A 5 7.58 -11.37 -4.30
CA VAL A 5 8.97 -10.99 -4.02
C VAL A 5 9.02 -9.48 -3.93
N ASP A 6 9.22 -8.98 -2.72
CA ASP A 6 9.32 -7.55 -2.47
C ASP A 6 10.75 -7.09 -2.74
N ARG A 7 10.93 -6.41 -3.86
CA ARG A 7 12.21 -5.83 -4.25
C ARG A 7 12.42 -4.41 -3.73
N ASP A 8 11.35 -3.73 -3.37
CA ASP A 8 11.46 -2.36 -2.84
C ASP A 8 12.11 -2.37 -1.47
N VAL A 9 11.77 -3.36 -0.64
CA VAL A 9 12.46 -3.59 0.63
C VAL A 9 13.94 -3.92 0.41
N THR A 10 14.26 -4.78 -0.55
CA THR A 10 15.66 -5.10 -0.87
C THR A 10 16.45 -3.90 -1.32
N MET A 11 15.88 -3.01 -2.09
CA MET A 11 16.55 -1.79 -2.54
C MET A 11 16.84 -0.80 -1.40
N LEU A 12 15.97 -0.72 -0.41
CA LEU A 12 16.20 0.07 0.79
C LEU A 12 17.32 -0.50 1.67
N TRP A 13 17.61 -1.79 1.56
CA TRP A 13 18.60 -2.47 2.38
C TRP A 13 19.94 -2.66 1.67
N SER A 14 19.96 -2.52 0.37
CA SER A 14 21.00 -3.07 -0.50
C SER A 14 22.26 -2.24 -0.58
N ASN A 15 22.49 -1.29 0.27
CA ASN A 15 23.40 -0.23 -0.12
C ASN A 15 24.71 -0.11 0.64
N GLY A 16 25.26 -1.22 1.10
CA GLY A 16 26.69 -1.23 1.44
C GLY A 16 27.60 -0.78 0.27
N SER A 17 27.12 -0.94 -0.98
CA SER A 17 27.86 -0.51 -2.18
C SER A 17 27.52 0.90 -2.69
N ASN A 18 26.55 1.59 -2.10
CA ASN A 18 26.15 2.93 -2.53
C ASN A 18 26.20 3.91 -1.35
N PRO A 19 27.37 4.40 -0.99
CA PRO A 19 27.51 5.41 0.05
C PRO A 19 26.74 6.70 -0.33
N GLY A 20 26.15 7.34 0.67
CA GLY A 20 25.43 8.62 0.48
C GLY A 20 23.94 8.48 0.16
N ARG A 21 23.37 7.27 0.15
CA ARG A 21 21.93 7.06 0.05
C ARG A 21 21.29 6.83 1.41
N ALA A 22 20.03 7.21 1.55
CA ALA A 22 19.25 6.85 2.73
C ALA A 22 18.99 5.33 2.74
N TRP A 23 19.08 4.73 3.90
CA TRP A 23 18.85 3.31 4.13
C TRP A 23 17.63 3.11 5.03
N SER A 24 17.02 1.93 4.98
CA SER A 24 16.02 1.56 5.94
C SER A 24 16.63 1.46 7.34
N THR A 25 15.85 1.84 8.34
CA THR A 25 16.23 1.67 9.76
C THR A 25 16.43 0.20 10.14
N GLU A 26 15.88 -0.74 9.38
CA GLU A 26 16.10 -2.18 9.55
C GLU A 26 17.58 -2.57 9.48
N ILE A 27 18.40 -1.79 8.75
CA ILE A 27 19.84 -2.02 8.65
C ILE A 27 20.56 -1.89 10.00
N LEU A 28 19.96 -1.19 10.94
CA LEU A 28 20.51 -1.07 12.29
C LEU A 28 20.50 -2.41 13.05
N LYS A 29 19.60 -3.32 12.66
CA LYS A 29 19.51 -4.68 13.19
C LYS A 29 20.50 -5.65 12.56
N ARG A 30 21.37 -5.20 11.66
CA ARG A 30 22.30 -6.04 10.92
C ARG A 30 23.20 -6.85 11.83
N TRP A 31 23.71 -7.95 11.31
CA TRP A 31 24.71 -8.75 12.00
C TRP A 31 25.98 -7.93 12.27
N THR A 32 26.42 -7.92 13.50
CA THR A 32 27.71 -7.43 13.98
C THR A 32 28.28 -8.41 15.01
N PRO A 33 29.55 -8.33 15.40
CA PRO A 33 30.10 -9.16 16.47
C PRO A 33 29.31 -9.05 17.79
N GLU A 34 28.68 -7.90 18.02
CA GLU A 34 27.87 -7.60 19.21
C GLU A 34 26.43 -8.05 19.05
N ASN A 35 25.92 -8.07 17.78
CA ASN A 35 24.56 -8.48 17.45
C ASN A 35 24.58 -9.73 16.53
N ARG A 36 24.83 -10.88 17.12
CA ARG A 36 24.97 -12.15 16.36
C ARG A 36 23.66 -12.85 16.05
N TYR A 37 22.61 -12.54 16.82
CA TYR A 37 21.29 -13.16 16.69
C TYR A 37 20.35 -12.25 15.89
N THR A 38 20.53 -12.24 14.60
CA THR A 38 19.73 -11.44 13.68
C THR A 38 19.60 -12.14 12.33
N ASP A 39 18.49 -11.92 11.66
CA ASP A 39 18.22 -12.35 10.29
C ASP A 39 18.70 -11.31 9.26
N VAL A 40 19.14 -10.13 9.70
CA VAL A 40 19.68 -9.08 8.84
C VAL A 40 21.20 -9.30 8.67
N PRO A 41 21.67 -9.60 7.46
CA PRO A 41 23.08 -9.90 7.22
C PRO A 41 24.02 -8.72 7.51
N ALA A 42 25.33 -9.01 7.63
CA ALA A 42 26.37 -7.99 7.82
C ALA A 42 26.52 -7.08 6.60
N LEU A 43 26.80 -5.81 6.79
CA LEU A 43 27.19 -4.91 5.70
C LEU A 43 28.53 -5.35 5.11
N LYS A 44 28.57 -5.39 3.77
CA LYS A 44 29.80 -5.62 3.02
C LYS A 44 29.95 -4.53 1.95
N THR A 45 31.17 -4.05 1.78
CA THR A 45 31.50 -3.02 0.78
C THR A 45 31.64 -3.59 -0.63
N VAL A 46 31.84 -4.90 -0.75
CA VAL A 46 31.85 -5.62 -2.02
C VAL A 46 30.50 -6.25 -2.31
N SER A 47 30.23 -6.46 -3.61
CA SER A 47 29.03 -7.12 -4.08
C SER A 47 28.69 -8.34 -3.20
N ASN A 48 27.51 -8.31 -2.66
CA ASN A 48 26.96 -9.42 -1.90
C ASN A 48 25.61 -9.83 -2.52
N ASN A 49 25.20 -11.03 -2.25
CA ASN A 49 23.95 -11.58 -2.78
C ASN A 49 22.70 -11.08 -2.03
N TRP A 50 22.77 -9.96 -1.34
CA TRP A 50 21.67 -9.38 -0.57
C TRP A 50 20.46 -9.07 -1.44
N ASN A 51 20.74 -8.62 -2.66
CA ASN A 51 19.73 -8.21 -3.63
C ASN A 51 19.27 -9.36 -4.51
N SER A 52 19.81 -10.55 -4.30
CA SER A 52 19.38 -11.74 -5.01
C SER A 52 17.98 -12.15 -4.58
N ASN A 53 17.22 -12.69 -5.50
CA ASN A 53 15.94 -13.29 -5.19
C ASN A 53 16.14 -14.40 -4.17
N SER A 54 15.52 -14.26 -3.03
CA SER A 54 15.61 -15.22 -1.94
C SER A 54 14.29 -15.33 -1.21
N THR A 55 14.10 -16.39 -0.48
CA THR A 55 12.92 -16.60 0.36
C THR A 55 12.75 -15.52 1.44
N ARG A 56 13.83 -14.85 1.78
CA ARG A 56 13.80 -13.69 2.69
C ARG A 56 12.93 -12.55 2.19
N ASN A 57 12.89 -12.35 0.88
CA ASN A 57 12.12 -11.30 0.23
C ASN A 57 10.75 -11.80 -0.25
N LEU A 58 10.35 -12.99 0.18
CA LEU A 58 9.10 -13.61 -0.19
C LEU A 58 8.06 -13.35 0.90
N PHE A 59 7.06 -12.56 0.58
CA PHE A 59 6.00 -12.17 1.50
C PHE A 59 4.65 -12.76 1.08
N ASN A 60 3.85 -13.10 2.07
CA ASN A 60 2.47 -13.50 1.83
C ASN A 60 1.66 -12.27 1.42
N ASN A 61 1.09 -12.31 0.23
CA ASN A 61 0.35 -11.21 -0.39
C ASN A 61 -1.18 -11.38 -0.26
N SER A 62 -1.64 -12.10 0.74
CA SER A 62 -3.07 -12.16 1.00
C SER A 62 -3.57 -10.84 1.57
N TYR A 63 -4.60 -10.28 0.97
CA TYR A 63 -5.18 -9.01 1.38
C TYR A 63 -6.70 -8.97 1.17
N LEU A 64 -7.32 -8.06 1.90
CA LEU A 64 -8.71 -7.65 1.72
C LEU A 64 -8.75 -6.14 1.57
N ARG A 65 -9.34 -5.64 0.48
CA ARG A 65 -9.45 -4.20 0.21
C ARG A 65 -10.90 -3.80 -0.02
N MET A 66 -11.33 -2.77 0.67
CA MET A 66 -12.58 -2.07 0.38
C MET A 66 -12.29 -1.07 -0.75
N LYS A 67 -12.54 -1.50 -1.99
CA LYS A 67 -12.18 -0.73 -3.18
C LYS A 67 -13.11 0.45 -3.44
N ASN A 68 -14.41 0.23 -3.27
CA ASN A 68 -15.41 1.27 -3.50
C ASN A 68 -16.57 1.09 -2.54
N ILE A 69 -16.97 2.17 -1.90
CA ILE A 69 -18.17 2.27 -1.10
C ILE A 69 -18.89 3.53 -1.52
N THR A 70 -20.13 3.39 -1.92
CA THR A 70 -21.00 4.54 -2.24
C THR A 70 -22.22 4.48 -1.35
N LEU A 71 -22.46 5.59 -0.67
CA LEU A 71 -23.67 5.83 0.11
C LEU A 71 -24.43 6.96 -0.56
N SER A 72 -25.70 6.72 -0.87
CA SER A 72 -26.55 7.76 -1.46
C SER A 72 -27.89 7.85 -0.73
N TYR A 73 -28.41 9.06 -0.60
CA TYR A 73 -29.70 9.32 -0.01
C TYR A 73 -30.54 10.20 -0.93
N ASN A 74 -31.67 9.67 -1.33
CA ASN A 74 -32.67 10.40 -2.11
C ASN A 74 -33.68 11.04 -1.16
N PHE A 75 -33.78 12.35 -1.23
CA PHE A 75 -34.75 13.07 -0.41
C PHE A 75 -36.18 12.78 -0.88
N PRO A 76 -37.12 12.58 0.07
CA PRO A 76 -38.51 12.27 -0.28
C PRO A 76 -39.20 13.45 -0.93
N GLN A 77 -40.07 13.17 -1.90
CA GLN A 77 -40.81 14.16 -2.70
C GLN A 77 -41.52 15.25 -1.89
N PRO A 78 -42.19 15.00 -0.75
CA PRO A 78 -42.84 16.02 0.01
C PRO A 78 -41.92 17.14 0.54
N LEU A 79 -40.64 16.79 0.75
CA LEU A 79 -39.66 17.77 1.22
C LEU A 79 -39.12 18.62 0.06
N ILE A 80 -38.80 17.98 -1.07
CA ILE A 80 -38.17 18.69 -2.19
C ILE A 80 -39.13 19.54 -2.99
N LYS A 81 -40.41 19.19 -3.05
CA LYS A 81 -41.45 20.03 -3.69
C LYS A 81 -41.62 21.38 -3.03
N LYS A 82 -41.36 21.50 -1.73
CA LYS A 82 -41.43 22.79 -1.03
C LYS A 82 -40.37 23.78 -1.52
N ILE A 83 -39.32 23.33 -2.12
CA ILE A 83 -38.22 24.13 -2.68
C ILE A 83 -38.16 24.08 -4.21
N SER A 84 -39.29 23.65 -4.84
CA SER A 84 -39.46 23.61 -6.27
C SER A 84 -38.42 22.72 -7.00
N LEU A 85 -37.99 21.65 -6.36
CA LEU A 85 -37.10 20.65 -7.00
C LEU A 85 -37.85 19.39 -7.38
N ASN A 86 -37.44 18.81 -8.50
CA ASN A 86 -37.95 17.51 -8.96
C ASN A 86 -37.25 16.34 -8.27
N SER A 87 -35.93 16.44 -8.09
CA SER A 87 -35.16 15.45 -7.34
C SER A 87 -33.97 16.08 -6.62
N LEU A 88 -33.61 15.50 -5.50
CA LEU A 88 -32.42 15.82 -4.73
C LEU A 88 -31.81 14.55 -4.17
N GLN A 89 -30.57 14.29 -4.50
CA GLN A 89 -29.79 13.17 -4.01
C GLN A 89 -28.47 13.68 -3.43
N LEU A 90 -28.17 13.28 -2.22
CA LEU A 90 -26.86 13.41 -1.61
C LEU A 90 -26.12 12.09 -1.80
N PHE A 91 -24.84 12.11 -2.18
CA PHE A 91 -24.00 10.92 -2.19
C PHE A 91 -22.63 11.19 -1.60
N VAL A 92 -22.07 10.13 -1.02
CA VAL A 92 -20.68 10.07 -0.55
C VAL A 92 -20.08 8.78 -1.12
N GLN A 93 -18.91 8.91 -1.73
CA GLN A 93 -18.16 7.81 -2.26
C GLN A 93 -16.76 7.77 -1.64
N ALA A 94 -16.32 6.59 -1.30
CA ALA A 94 -14.97 6.36 -0.80
C ALA A 94 -14.30 5.24 -1.61
N ASP A 95 -13.11 5.52 -2.13
CA ASP A 95 -12.31 4.56 -2.87
C ASP A 95 -11.06 4.17 -2.07
N ASN A 96 -10.71 2.90 -2.11
CA ASN A 96 -9.56 2.32 -1.39
C ASN A 96 -9.56 2.65 0.11
N LEU A 97 -10.75 2.64 0.74
CA LEU A 97 -10.96 3.14 2.10
C LEU A 97 -10.10 2.39 3.12
N LEU A 98 -10.10 1.07 3.05
CA LEU A 98 -9.36 0.20 3.96
C LEU A 98 -8.70 -0.94 3.20
N THR A 99 -7.47 -1.26 3.58
CA THR A 99 -6.74 -2.43 3.10
C THR A 99 -6.17 -3.19 4.29
N PHE A 100 -6.55 -4.43 4.42
CA PHE A 100 -6.01 -5.37 5.42
C PHE A 100 -5.01 -6.27 4.73
N SER A 101 -3.76 -6.23 5.15
CA SER A 101 -2.66 -7.03 4.59
C SER A 101 -1.71 -7.44 5.70
N LYS A 102 -1.08 -8.61 5.56
CA LYS A 102 -0.01 -9.03 6.45
C LYS A 102 1.30 -8.29 6.19
N ASN A 103 1.53 -7.92 4.93
CA ASN A 103 2.70 -7.13 4.55
C ASN A 103 2.36 -5.65 4.64
N GLN A 104 2.93 -4.98 5.62
CA GLN A 104 2.70 -3.55 5.84
C GLN A 104 3.73 -2.70 5.08
N GLY A 105 3.29 -1.55 4.60
CA GLY A 105 4.16 -0.57 3.94
C GLY A 105 4.15 -0.61 2.41
N LEU A 106 3.59 -1.66 1.81
CA LEU A 106 3.47 -1.79 0.36
C LEU A 106 2.03 -2.02 -0.05
N ASP A 107 1.72 -1.65 -1.30
CA ASP A 107 0.44 -1.99 -1.88
C ASP A 107 0.40 -3.49 -2.19
N PRO A 108 -0.50 -4.26 -1.56
CA PRO A 108 -0.59 -5.70 -1.80
C PRO A 108 -1.14 -6.04 -3.18
N GLU A 109 -1.76 -5.10 -3.89
CA GLU A 109 -2.30 -5.29 -5.23
C GLU A 109 -1.18 -5.17 -6.27
N GLN A 110 -0.38 -6.22 -6.38
CA GLN A 110 0.73 -6.31 -7.32
C GLN A 110 0.30 -6.94 -8.65
N GLY A 111 1.12 -6.69 -9.69
CA GLY A 111 0.94 -7.36 -10.97
C GLY A 111 1.13 -8.89 -10.86
N ILE A 112 0.66 -9.60 -11.88
CA ILE A 112 0.68 -11.07 -11.94
C ILE A 112 2.09 -11.67 -11.83
N THR A 113 3.13 -10.87 -12.11
CA THR A 113 4.54 -11.27 -11.98
C THR A 113 4.99 -11.44 -10.53
N GLY A 114 4.21 -10.92 -9.56
CA GLY A 114 4.55 -10.96 -8.15
C GLY A 114 5.83 -10.18 -7.77
N LEU A 115 6.27 -9.27 -8.63
CA LEU A 115 7.44 -8.41 -8.39
C LEU A 115 7.01 -6.99 -8.10
N THR A 116 7.60 -6.38 -7.08
CA THR A 116 7.40 -4.96 -6.77
C THR A 116 8.55 -4.12 -7.32
N TYR A 117 8.23 -2.99 -7.93
CA TYR A 117 9.20 -2.01 -8.41
C TYR A 117 8.62 -0.61 -8.22
N TYR A 118 9.11 0.17 -7.27
CA TYR A 118 8.85 1.61 -7.11
C TYR A 118 7.41 2.03 -7.41
N ARG A 119 6.43 1.26 -6.99
CA ARG A 119 5.02 1.59 -7.21
C ARG A 119 4.49 2.41 -6.06
N TYR A 120 3.80 3.48 -6.39
CA TYR A 120 3.01 4.19 -5.42
C TYR A 120 1.81 3.32 -5.00
N PRO A 121 1.51 3.25 -3.71
CA PRO A 121 0.31 2.59 -3.23
C PRO A 121 -0.95 3.30 -3.75
N ALA A 122 -2.03 2.54 -3.94
CA ALA A 122 -3.31 3.12 -4.31
C ALA A 122 -3.76 4.12 -3.24
N MET A 123 -4.03 5.35 -3.68
CA MET A 123 -4.45 6.42 -2.78
C MET A 123 -5.90 6.20 -2.32
N ARG A 124 -6.15 6.59 -1.07
CA ARG A 124 -7.51 6.69 -0.56
C ARG A 124 -8.12 7.98 -1.07
N SER A 125 -9.33 7.92 -1.61
CA SER A 125 -10.10 9.10 -1.96
C SER A 125 -11.47 9.07 -1.31
N ILE A 126 -11.96 10.22 -0.91
CA ILE A 126 -13.32 10.42 -0.41
C ILE A 126 -13.90 11.60 -1.17
N SER A 127 -15.00 11.38 -1.80
CA SER A 127 -15.74 12.40 -2.55
C SER A 127 -17.19 12.42 -2.13
N GLY A 128 -17.82 13.56 -2.26
CA GLY A 128 -19.25 13.72 -2.01
C GLY A 128 -19.84 14.76 -2.92
N GLY A 129 -21.11 14.62 -3.19
CA GLY A 129 -21.79 15.55 -4.09
C GLY A 129 -23.30 15.53 -3.94
N LEU A 130 -23.92 16.47 -4.63
CA LEU A 130 -25.36 16.63 -4.73
C LEU A 130 -25.76 16.52 -6.19
N ASN A 131 -26.77 15.70 -6.46
CA ASN A 131 -27.46 15.66 -7.74
C ASN A 131 -28.81 16.37 -7.54
N VAL A 132 -29.03 17.40 -8.32
CA VAL A 132 -30.25 18.25 -8.22
C VAL A 132 -30.91 18.31 -9.59
N SER A 133 -32.21 18.12 -9.63
CA SER A 133 -33.04 18.29 -10.83
C SER A 133 -34.19 19.29 -10.50
N PHE A 134 -34.39 20.25 -11.40
CA PHE A 134 -35.41 21.26 -11.33
C PHE A 134 -36.62 20.91 -12.17
#